data_298f136e61c79ba12c79b014615cf6a0
#
_entry.id   298f136e61c79ba12c79b014615cf6a0
#
_cell.length_a   1.000
_cell.length_b   1.000
_cell.length_c   1.000
_cell.angle_alpha   90.00
_cell.angle_beta   90.00
_cell.angle_gamma   90.00
#
_symmetry.space_group_name_H-M   'P 1'
#
loop_
_entity.id
_entity.type
_entity.pdbx_description
1 polymer ?
#
loop_
_entity_poly.entity_id
_entity_poly.type
_entity_poly.pdbx_seq_one_letter_code
_entity_poly.pdbx_strand_id
1 'polypeptide(L)'
;MAKKFEIRNSTAEFLIFQIEGKEDGVQVVYHNESVWCTQKAMAQLFDCSSDNIGLHLKNIFRSGELQEDSVTEKFSATASDGKNYMTKFYNLDAIISVGYRVNSTRATQFRQWCTFILRQFAIRGYVIDKKRMENGSFIGEDYFE
;
A
#
# COMPACT_ATOMS: atom_id res chain seq x y z
N MET A 1 19.22 -10.74 6.90
CA MET A 1 18.84 -10.25 7.13
C MET A 1 17.95 -10.11 7.75
N ALA A 2 17.68 -10.12 8.14
CA ALA A 2 17.01 -9.85 8.55
C ALA A 2 16.18 -9.76 9.24
N LYS A 3 15.81 -9.88 9.82
CA LYS A 3 15.10 -9.79 10.45
C LYS A 3 14.50 -8.96 10.74
N LYS A 4 14.50 -8.49 10.56
CA LYS A 4 14.06 -7.60 10.67
C LYS A 4 12.77 -7.34 10.72
N PHE A 5 12.00 -7.86 10.61
CA PHE A 5 10.59 -7.66 10.60
C PHE A 5 9.99 -8.36 11.80
N GLU A 6 10.50 -8.00 12.93
CA GLU A 6 9.92 -8.51 14.16
C GLU A 6 8.52 -8.02 14.32
N ILE A 7 8.28 -6.77 13.90
CA ILE A 7 6.95 -6.20 13.91
C ILE A 7 6.46 -6.16 12.49
N ARG A 8 5.42 -6.94 12.21
CA ARG A 8 4.85 -6.99 10.90
C ARG A 8 3.71 -6.02 10.80
N ASN A 9 3.77 -5.14 9.81
CA ASN A 9 2.68 -4.25 9.50
C ASN A 9 2.50 -4.21 8.00
N SER A 10 1.45 -3.55 7.54
CA SER A 10 1.13 -3.56 6.12
C SER A 10 2.24 -2.95 5.28
N THR A 11 2.95 -1.95 5.81
CA THR A 11 4.05 -1.33 5.07
C THR A 11 5.19 -2.32 4.87
N ALA A 12 5.58 -3.02 5.93
CA ALA A 12 6.67 -3.99 5.84
C ALA A 12 6.31 -5.11 4.89
N GLU A 13 5.08 -5.60 4.97
CA GLU A 13 4.64 -6.67 4.09
C GLU A 13 4.62 -6.23 2.63
N PHE A 14 4.23 -4.97 2.39
CA PHE A 14 4.25 -4.45 1.04
C PHE A 14 5.67 -4.38 0.49
N LEU A 15 6.63 -3.97 1.31
CA LEU A 15 8.02 -3.90 0.87
C LEU A 15 8.53 -5.29 0.47
N ILE A 16 8.12 -6.32 1.19
CA ILE A 16 8.48 -7.67 0.83
C ILE A 16 7.84 -8.06 -0.50
N PHE A 17 6.57 -7.76 -0.66
CA PHE A 17 5.86 -8.12 -1.88
C PHE A 17 6.51 -7.50 -3.11
N GLN A 18 6.82 -6.21 -3.06
CA GLN A 18 7.32 -5.54 -4.24
C GLN A 18 8.73 -6.01 -4.63
N ILE A 19 9.49 -6.54 -3.66
CA ILE A 19 10.79 -7.11 -3.96
C ILE A 19 10.67 -8.49 -4.59
N GLU A 20 9.74 -9.30 -4.08
CA GLU A 20 9.59 -10.67 -4.54
C GLU A 20 9.29 -10.78 -6.02
N GLY A 21 8.57 -9.81 -6.56
CA GLY A 21 8.17 -9.87 -7.95
C GLY A 21 9.17 -9.27 -8.93
N LYS A 22 10.18 -8.58 -8.43
CA LYS A 22 11.14 -7.87 -9.26
C LYS A 22 12.51 -7.99 -8.64
N GLU A 23 13.51 -8.21 -9.48
CA GLU A 23 14.87 -8.41 -8.98
C GLU A 23 15.35 -7.20 -8.20
N ASP A 24 15.14 -6.02 -8.74
CA ASP A 24 15.60 -4.78 -8.10
C ASP A 24 14.50 -4.10 -7.31
N GLY A 25 13.30 -4.66 -7.34
CA GLY A 25 12.18 -4.03 -6.69
C GLY A 25 11.68 -2.83 -7.45
N VAL A 26 10.73 -2.14 -6.85
CA VAL A 26 10.18 -0.91 -7.39
C VAL A 26 10.53 0.19 -6.41
N GLN A 27 10.95 1.34 -6.94
CA GLN A 27 11.40 2.43 -6.09
C GLN A 27 10.23 3.00 -5.28
N VAL A 28 10.38 3.00 -3.96
CA VAL A 28 9.36 3.53 -3.06
C VAL A 28 10.03 4.39 -2.00
N VAL A 29 9.25 5.26 -1.38
CA VAL A 29 9.69 6.12 -0.30
C VAL A 29 8.88 5.78 0.94
N TYR A 30 9.56 5.60 2.07
CA TYR A 30 8.88 5.39 3.34
C TYR A 30 8.82 6.72 4.07
N HIS A 31 7.62 7.18 4.41
CA HIS A 31 7.42 8.50 5.00
C HIS A 31 6.07 8.53 5.70
N ASN A 32 6.04 9.10 6.90
CA ASN A 32 4.81 9.20 7.69
C ASN A 32 4.13 7.84 7.84
N GLU A 33 4.94 6.83 8.14
CA GLU A 33 4.45 5.47 8.38
C GLU A 33 3.66 4.89 7.21
N SER A 34 4.00 5.34 6.01
CA SER A 34 3.37 4.82 4.81
C SER A 34 4.42 4.66 3.73
N VAL A 35 4.04 3.94 2.68
CA VAL A 35 4.88 3.76 1.51
C VAL A 35 4.34 4.68 0.42
N TRP A 36 5.24 5.35 -0.26
CA TRP A 36 4.88 6.31 -1.32
C TRP A 36 5.64 5.94 -2.59
N CYS A 37 4.97 6.00 -3.71
CA CYS A 37 5.63 5.80 -5.00
C CYS A 37 4.96 6.65 -6.07
N THR A 38 5.69 6.82 -7.17
CA THR A 38 5.19 7.62 -8.28
C THR A 38 4.22 6.80 -9.12
N GLN A 39 3.52 7.51 -10.02
CA GLN A 39 2.66 6.84 -10.99
C GLN A 39 3.47 5.87 -11.84
N LYS A 40 4.68 6.26 -12.23
CA LYS A 40 5.55 5.41 -13.01
C LYS A 40 5.94 4.15 -12.24
N ALA A 41 6.23 4.32 -10.95
CA ALA A 41 6.58 3.16 -10.12
C ALA A 41 5.40 2.21 -9.97
N MET A 42 4.18 2.74 -9.86
CA MET A 42 3.01 1.89 -9.81
C MET A 42 2.83 1.10 -11.11
N ALA A 43 3.14 1.73 -12.24
CA ALA A 43 3.07 1.03 -13.52
C ALA A 43 4.04 -0.15 -13.53
N GLN A 44 5.23 0.03 -12.98
CA GLN A 44 6.19 -1.06 -12.87
C GLN A 44 5.71 -2.13 -11.89
N LEU A 45 5.15 -1.70 -10.77
CA LEU A 45 4.67 -2.62 -9.74
C LEU A 45 3.58 -3.53 -10.28
N PHE A 46 2.65 -2.98 -11.05
CA PHE A 46 1.50 -3.72 -11.55
C PHE A 46 1.65 -4.17 -12.99
N ASP A 47 2.81 -3.92 -13.58
CA ASP A 47 3.15 -4.41 -14.92
C ASP A 47 2.15 -3.93 -15.96
N CYS A 48 1.92 -2.63 -15.98
CA CYS A 48 1.03 -2.01 -16.96
C CYS A 48 1.59 -0.63 -17.31
N SER A 49 0.90 0.10 -18.20
CA SER A 49 1.38 1.39 -18.65
C SER A 49 1.09 2.47 -17.60
N SER A 50 1.92 3.51 -17.64
CA SER A 50 1.71 4.66 -16.77
C SER A 50 0.39 5.37 -17.08
N ASP A 51 0.02 5.40 -18.36
CA ASP A 51 -1.26 5.98 -18.76
C ASP A 51 -2.43 5.24 -18.15
N ASN A 52 -2.32 3.91 -18.09
CA ASN A 52 -3.36 3.10 -17.48
C ASN A 52 -3.50 3.43 -15.99
N ILE A 53 -2.37 3.56 -15.30
CA ILE A 53 -2.38 3.95 -13.89
C ILE A 53 -3.04 5.31 -13.72
N GLY A 54 -2.68 6.27 -14.58
CA GLY A 54 -3.24 7.61 -14.52
C GLY A 54 -4.75 7.60 -14.67
N LEU A 55 -5.26 6.78 -15.58
CA LEU A 55 -6.69 6.67 -15.78
C LEU A 55 -7.39 6.12 -14.53
N HIS A 56 -6.81 5.09 -13.92
CA HIS A 56 -7.39 4.53 -12.71
C HIS A 56 -7.38 5.55 -11.57
N LEU A 57 -6.27 6.27 -11.40
CA LEU A 57 -6.21 7.30 -10.36
C LEU A 57 -7.27 8.38 -10.58
N LYS A 58 -7.42 8.81 -11.82
CA LYS A 58 -8.43 9.81 -12.14
C LYS A 58 -9.82 9.34 -11.75
N ASN A 59 -10.12 8.08 -12.06
CA ASN A 59 -11.43 7.52 -11.75
C ASN A 59 -11.63 7.33 -10.25
N ILE A 60 -10.59 6.96 -9.54
CA ILE A 60 -10.64 6.81 -8.09
C ILE A 60 -11.00 8.15 -7.43
N PHE A 61 -10.32 9.21 -7.85
CA PHE A 61 -10.58 10.53 -7.26
C PHE A 61 -11.93 11.08 -7.69
N ARG A 62 -12.31 10.84 -8.94
CA ARG A 62 -13.60 11.33 -9.44
C ARG A 62 -14.76 10.67 -8.73
N SER A 63 -14.65 9.39 -8.43
CA SER A 63 -15.73 8.65 -7.76
C SER A 63 -15.82 8.96 -6.28
N GLY A 64 -14.82 9.64 -5.72
CA GLY A 64 -14.80 9.91 -4.30
C GLY A 64 -14.30 8.77 -3.45
N GLU A 65 -13.77 7.73 -4.06
CA GLU A 65 -13.21 6.61 -3.31
C GLU A 65 -12.09 7.06 -2.40
N LEU A 66 -11.23 7.96 -2.89
CA LEU A 66 -10.17 8.57 -2.11
C LEU A 66 -10.13 10.06 -2.42
N GLN A 67 -9.70 10.84 -1.46
CA GLN A 67 -9.47 12.27 -1.67
C GLN A 67 -8.02 12.46 -2.08
N GLU A 68 -7.81 13.10 -3.23
CA GLU A 68 -6.46 13.24 -3.77
C GLU A 68 -5.51 13.88 -2.78
N ASP A 69 -5.95 14.95 -2.10
CA ASP A 69 -5.07 15.66 -1.16
C ASP A 69 -4.63 14.79 0.00
N SER A 70 -5.42 13.78 0.34
CA SER A 70 -5.11 12.91 1.48
C SER A 70 -4.10 11.83 1.14
N VAL A 71 -3.94 11.49 -0.12
CA VAL A 71 -3.12 10.34 -0.53
C VAL A 71 -1.97 10.72 -1.44
N THR A 72 -1.72 12.02 -1.63
CA THR A 72 -0.61 12.47 -2.48
C THR A 72 0.26 13.44 -1.73
N GLU A 73 1.53 13.48 -2.14
CA GLU A 73 2.49 14.41 -1.60
C GLU A 73 3.59 14.59 -2.64
N LYS A 74 4.26 15.73 -2.60
CA LYS A 74 5.34 15.99 -3.54
C LYS A 74 6.67 15.88 -2.84
N PHE A 75 7.56 15.11 -3.43
CA PHE A 75 8.92 14.94 -2.95
C PHE A 75 9.89 15.28 -4.06
N SER A 76 11.10 15.69 -3.68
CA SER A 76 12.16 15.91 -4.63
C SER A 76 12.67 14.55 -5.12
N ALA A 77 12.77 14.40 -6.43
CA ALA A 77 13.24 13.16 -7.04
C ALA A 77 14.24 13.49 -8.13
N THR A 78 15.29 12.67 -8.23
CA THR A 78 16.32 12.86 -9.23
C THR A 78 15.88 12.20 -10.53
N ALA A 79 15.85 12.99 -11.59
CA ALA A 79 15.48 12.50 -12.91
C ALA A 79 16.68 11.93 -13.64
N SER A 80 16.44 11.35 -14.81
CA SER A 80 17.49 10.75 -15.62
C SER A 80 18.54 11.76 -16.09
N ASP A 81 18.16 13.05 -16.13
CA ASP A 81 19.11 14.09 -16.51
C ASP A 81 19.97 14.57 -15.34
N GLY A 82 19.83 13.94 -14.17
CA GLY A 82 20.60 14.28 -12.99
C GLY A 82 20.06 15.43 -12.20
N LYS A 83 18.97 16.04 -12.63
CA LYS A 83 18.37 17.16 -11.91
C LYS A 83 17.25 16.67 -11.00
N ASN A 84 16.97 17.46 -9.95
CA ASN A 84 15.92 17.16 -9.01
C ASN A 84 14.66 17.91 -9.38
N TYR A 85 13.56 17.21 -9.36
CA TYR A 85 12.24 17.80 -9.64
C TYR A 85 11.28 17.43 -8.53
N MET A 86 10.34 18.32 -8.24
CA MET A 86 9.25 18.00 -7.33
C MET A 86 8.28 17.08 -8.08
N THR A 87 8.15 15.87 -7.58
CA THR A 87 7.35 14.83 -8.21
C THR A 87 6.25 14.40 -7.29
N LYS A 88 5.07 14.14 -7.86
CA LYS A 88 3.92 13.70 -7.07
C LYS A 88 4.05 12.22 -6.74
N PHE A 89 3.90 11.90 -5.47
CA PHE A 89 3.92 10.52 -4.99
C PHE A 89 2.55 10.18 -4.42
N TYR A 90 2.23 8.90 -4.43
CA TYR A 90 0.96 8.37 -3.95
C TYR A 90 1.23 7.39 -2.83
N ASN A 91 0.40 7.44 -1.78
CA ASN A 91 0.65 6.60 -0.62
C ASN A 91 0.04 5.20 -0.80
N LEU A 92 0.19 4.37 0.24
CA LEU A 92 -0.25 2.98 0.18
C LEU A 92 -1.75 2.85 -0.10
N ASP A 93 -2.57 3.75 0.45
CA ASP A 93 -4.01 3.69 0.18
C ASP A 93 -4.29 3.82 -1.30
N ALA A 94 -3.60 4.76 -1.96
CA ALA A 94 -3.78 4.92 -3.40
C ALA A 94 -3.26 3.72 -4.17
N ILE A 95 -2.13 3.17 -3.73
CA ILE A 95 -1.56 1.99 -4.37
C ILE A 95 -2.52 0.82 -4.30
N ILE A 96 -3.15 0.62 -3.15
CA ILE A 96 -4.10 -0.47 -2.97
C ILE A 96 -5.32 -0.27 -3.87
N SER A 97 -5.86 0.94 -3.91
CA SER A 97 -7.03 1.21 -4.76
C SER A 97 -6.72 0.95 -6.22
N VAL A 98 -5.53 1.37 -6.67
CA VAL A 98 -5.12 1.12 -8.06
C VAL A 98 -4.98 -0.39 -8.30
N GLY A 99 -4.38 -1.10 -7.35
CA GLY A 99 -4.17 -2.53 -7.51
C GLY A 99 -5.45 -3.32 -7.66
N TYR A 100 -6.55 -2.82 -7.12
CA TYR A 100 -7.84 -3.49 -7.26
C TYR A 100 -8.51 -3.17 -8.59
N ARG A 101 -7.97 -2.25 -9.38
CA ARG A 101 -8.55 -1.88 -10.66
C ARG A 101 -7.74 -2.37 -11.86
N VAL A 102 -6.44 -2.57 -11.68
CA VAL A 102 -5.57 -2.98 -12.77
C VAL A 102 -5.83 -4.45 -13.12
N ASN A 103 -5.85 -4.72 -14.43
CA ASN A 103 -6.07 -6.08 -14.93
C ASN A 103 -4.74 -6.64 -15.44
N SER A 104 -3.99 -7.27 -14.56
CA SER A 104 -2.72 -7.88 -14.90
C SER A 104 -2.45 -9.02 -13.92
N THR A 105 -1.52 -9.89 -14.31
CA THR A 105 -1.11 -10.98 -13.43
C THR A 105 -0.51 -10.44 -12.15
N ARG A 106 0.31 -9.42 -12.27
CA ARG A 106 0.96 -8.84 -11.10
C ARG A 106 -0.07 -8.19 -10.17
N ALA A 107 -1.08 -7.53 -10.72
CA ALA A 107 -2.14 -6.94 -9.91
C ALA A 107 -2.96 -8.03 -9.21
N THR A 108 -3.18 -9.16 -9.87
CA THR A 108 -3.86 -10.27 -9.24
C THR A 108 -3.07 -10.79 -8.04
N GLN A 109 -1.75 -10.91 -8.20
CA GLN A 109 -0.89 -11.31 -7.09
C GLN A 109 -0.95 -10.31 -5.95
N PHE A 110 -1.01 -9.03 -6.29
CA PHE A 110 -1.12 -7.98 -5.29
C PHE A 110 -2.43 -8.10 -4.51
N ARG A 111 -3.53 -8.36 -5.21
CA ARG A 111 -4.82 -8.53 -4.53
C ARG A 111 -4.83 -9.76 -3.63
N GLN A 112 -4.17 -10.83 -4.07
CA GLN A 112 -4.04 -12.02 -3.23
C GLN A 112 -3.22 -11.72 -1.98
N TRP A 113 -2.16 -10.92 -2.14
CA TRP A 113 -1.36 -10.50 -1.01
C TRP A 113 -2.18 -9.64 -0.05
N CYS A 114 -2.97 -8.71 -0.56
CA CYS A 114 -3.83 -7.88 0.28
C CYS A 114 -4.81 -8.73 1.09
N THR A 115 -5.40 -9.72 0.44
CA THR A 115 -6.34 -10.62 1.11
C THR A 115 -5.67 -11.39 2.22
N PHE A 116 -4.47 -11.87 1.96
CA PHE A 116 -3.70 -12.61 2.96
C PHE A 116 -3.42 -11.73 4.17
N ILE A 117 -2.95 -10.51 3.95
CA ILE A 117 -2.64 -9.59 5.04
C ILE A 117 -3.88 -9.26 5.85
N LEU A 118 -4.97 -8.93 5.17
CA LEU A 118 -6.21 -8.57 5.85
C LEU A 118 -6.72 -9.72 6.71
N ARG A 119 -6.63 -10.93 6.19
CA ARG A 119 -7.05 -12.12 6.94
C ARG A 119 -6.21 -12.30 8.19
N GLN A 120 -4.89 -12.09 8.08
CA GLN A 120 -4.01 -12.21 9.23
C GLN A 120 -4.37 -11.21 10.32
N PHE A 121 -4.63 -9.97 9.95
CA PHE A 121 -5.00 -8.96 10.91
C PHE A 121 -6.36 -9.24 11.54
N ALA A 122 -7.30 -9.76 10.78
CA ALA A 122 -8.62 -10.05 11.31
C ALA A 122 -8.54 -11.16 12.36
N ILE A 123 -7.77 -12.21 12.09
CA ILE A 123 -7.62 -13.31 13.03
C ILE A 123 -6.90 -12.82 14.29
N ARG A 124 -5.84 -12.05 14.10
CA ARG A 124 -5.06 -11.56 15.22
C ARG A 124 -5.89 -10.63 16.10
N GLY A 125 -6.69 -9.79 15.48
CA GLY A 125 -7.57 -8.90 16.23
C GLY A 125 -8.58 -9.66 17.07
N TYR A 126 -9.15 -10.71 16.53
CA TYR A 126 -10.10 -11.53 17.26
C TYR A 126 -9.45 -12.16 18.49
N VAL A 127 -8.24 -12.69 18.34
CA VAL A 127 -7.55 -13.34 19.44
C VAL A 127 -7.26 -12.34 20.56
N ILE A 128 -6.82 -11.15 20.20
CA ILE A 128 -6.53 -10.11 21.18
C ILE A 128 -7.79 -9.71 21.95
N ASP A 129 -8.89 -9.53 21.23
CA ASP A 129 -10.14 -9.12 21.86
C ASP A 129 -10.66 -10.18 22.82
N LYS A 130 -10.61 -11.43 22.39
CA LYS A 130 -11.05 -12.51 23.24
C LYS A 130 -10.23 -12.57 24.52
N LYS A 131 -8.93 -12.39 24.39
CA LYS A 131 -8.05 -12.42 25.56
C LYS A 131 -8.35 -11.31 26.52
N ARG A 132 -8.63 -10.12 26.01
CA ARG A 132 -8.98 -8.99 26.87
C ARG A 132 -10.25 -9.25 27.63
N MET A 133 -11.24 -9.82 26.97
CA MET A 133 -12.50 -10.12 27.60
C MET A 133 -12.33 -11.16 28.71
N GLU A 134 -11.52 -12.16 28.46
CA GLU A 134 -11.25 -13.20 29.44
C GLU A 134 -10.55 -12.65 30.67
N ASN A 135 -9.70 -11.65 30.47
CA ASN A 135 -8.95 -11.04 31.57
C ASN A 135 -9.72 -9.93 32.25
N GLY A 136 -10.96 -9.71 31.86
CA GLY A 136 -11.74 -8.65 32.46
C GLY A 136 -11.43 -7.28 31.94
N SER A 137 -10.59 -7.18 30.96
CA SER A 137 -10.31 -5.90 30.33
C SER A 137 -11.52 -5.49 29.51
N PHE A 138 -11.88 -4.24 29.63
CA PHE A 138 -13.07 -3.77 28.98
C PHE A 138 -12.77 -3.19 27.60
N ILE A 139 -13.52 -3.61 26.62
CA ILE A 139 -13.48 -3.06 25.28
C ILE A 139 -14.86 -2.50 25.02
N GLY A 140 -14.95 -1.24 24.65
CA GLY A 140 -16.23 -0.60 24.47
C GLY A 140 -17.12 -1.36 23.49
N GLU A 141 -18.43 -1.16 23.66
CA GLU A 141 -19.38 -1.84 22.81
C GLU A 141 -19.20 -1.46 21.35
N ASP A 142 -18.80 -0.23 21.10
CA ASP A 142 -18.61 0.24 19.75
C ASP A 142 -17.45 -0.48 19.04
N TYR A 143 -16.63 -1.18 19.79
CA TYR A 143 -15.56 -1.94 19.17
C TYR A 143 -16.10 -3.07 18.28
N PHE A 144 -17.24 -3.61 18.66
CA PHE A 144 -17.81 -4.74 17.93
C PHE A 144 -18.89 -4.32 16.93
N GLU A 145 -19.06 -3.06 16.74
CA GLU A 145 -20.08 -2.57 15.79
C GLU A 145 -19.56 -2.40 14.37
#